data_ca8760563f06d1e73639f8c97e61dbee
#
_entry.id   ca8760563f06d1e73639f8c97e61dbee
#
_cell.length_a   1.000
_cell.length_b   1.000
_cell.length_c   1.000
_cell.angle_alpha   90.00
_cell.angle_beta   90.00
_cell.angle_gamma   90.00
#
_symmetry.space_group_name_H-M   'P 1'
#
loop_
_entity.id
_entity.type
_entity.pdbx_description
1 polymer ?
#
loop_
_entity_poly.entity_id
_entity_poly.type
_entity_poly.pdbx_seq_one_letter_code
_entity_poly.pdbx_strand_id
1 'polypeptide(L)'
;YRTYVQTYVERDLRQVIQVKDLLQFERFIQILAGRTGQILNMEEIGGEIGLSSHTVKHWISILEASFIVFRLQPYFENFGKRIIKSPKLYFNDVGLAAYLLGIQNEIQMNRDPLRGNLFENAILLELKKHQFNHGLDSPFFYYRDMQKNEIDIIYKNANELIPIEIKSSK
;
A
#
# COMPACT_ATOMS: atom_id res chain seq x y z
N TYR A 1 -6.27 17.08 -4.76
CA TYR A 1 -5.96 16.31 -3.53
C TYR A 1 -5.90 17.18 -2.27
N ARG A 2 -5.38 18.41 -2.34
CA ARG A 2 -5.25 19.27 -1.14
C ARG A 2 -6.56 19.35 -0.34
N THR A 3 -7.66 19.73 -0.97
CA THR A 3 -8.98 19.82 -0.32
C THR A 3 -9.44 18.45 0.23
N TYR A 4 -9.25 17.37 -0.53
CA TYR A 4 -9.60 16.02 -0.10
C TYR A 4 -8.84 15.59 1.17
N VAL A 5 -7.54 15.82 1.20
CA VAL A 5 -6.72 15.50 2.38
C VAL A 5 -7.19 16.33 3.57
N GLN A 6 -7.34 17.66 3.43
CA GLN A 6 -7.74 18.53 4.52
C GLN A 6 -9.16 18.25 5.06
N THR A 7 -10.11 17.90 4.20
CA THR A 7 -11.49 17.71 4.63
C THR A 7 -11.79 16.29 5.05
N TYR A 8 -11.38 15.29 4.28
CA TYR A 8 -11.71 13.90 4.56
C TYR A 8 -10.67 13.22 5.42
N VAL A 9 -9.39 13.31 5.03
CA VAL A 9 -8.34 12.57 5.72
C VAL A 9 -8.00 13.20 7.08
N GLU A 10 -7.73 14.51 7.09
CA GLU A 10 -7.31 15.21 8.32
C GLU A 10 -8.46 15.51 9.27
N ARG A 11 -9.64 15.85 8.77
CA ARG A 11 -10.77 16.21 9.61
C ARG A 11 -11.61 14.98 10.00
N ASP A 12 -12.11 14.23 9.02
CA ASP A 12 -13.12 13.21 9.27
C ASP A 12 -12.49 11.89 9.74
N LEU A 13 -11.47 11.38 9.06
CA LEU A 13 -10.81 10.15 9.48
C LEU A 13 -10.05 10.29 10.80
N ARG A 14 -9.41 11.43 11.04
CA ARG A 14 -8.75 11.69 12.30
C ARG A 14 -9.71 11.59 13.50
N GLN A 15 -10.95 12.04 13.36
CA GLN A 15 -11.95 11.91 14.41
C GLN A 15 -12.31 10.45 14.68
N VAL A 16 -12.47 9.65 13.62
CA VAL A 16 -12.74 8.20 13.75
C VAL A 16 -11.58 7.48 14.45
N ILE A 17 -10.35 7.85 14.12
CA ILE A 17 -9.13 7.26 14.70
C ILE A 17 -8.86 7.80 16.11
N GLN A 18 -9.54 8.87 16.54
CA GLN A 18 -9.34 9.57 17.81
C GLN A 18 -7.89 10.11 17.99
N VAL A 19 -7.28 10.55 16.89
CA VAL A 19 -5.93 11.12 16.93
C VAL A 19 -5.96 12.50 17.55
N LYS A 20 -5.20 12.69 18.63
CA LYS A 20 -5.07 13.97 19.31
C LYS A 20 -4.12 14.92 18.58
N ASP A 21 -3.06 14.40 17.99
CA ASP A 21 -2.03 15.16 17.28
C ASP A 21 -2.18 15.03 15.76
N LEU A 22 -2.59 16.12 15.12
CA LEU A 22 -2.77 16.21 13.66
C LEU A 22 -1.43 16.03 12.93
N LEU A 23 -0.37 16.66 13.42
CA LEU A 23 0.94 16.58 12.77
C LEU A 23 1.49 15.15 12.77
N GLN A 24 1.25 14.41 13.88
CA GLN A 24 1.62 13.00 13.95
C GLN A 24 0.84 12.16 12.94
N PHE A 25 -0.44 12.46 12.74
CA PHE A 25 -1.27 11.75 11.76
C PHE A 25 -0.87 12.08 10.31
N GLU A 26 -0.58 13.34 9.99
CA GLU A 26 -0.06 13.76 8.69
C GLU A 26 1.26 13.05 8.38
N ARG A 27 2.20 13.05 9.32
CA ARG A 27 3.46 12.32 9.20
C ARG A 27 3.26 10.83 8.96
N PHE A 28 2.31 10.23 9.69
CA PHE A 28 1.98 8.83 9.52
C PHE A 28 1.53 8.51 8.08
N ILE A 29 0.59 9.28 7.53
CA ILE A 29 0.10 9.04 6.17
C ILE A 29 1.20 9.28 5.13
N GLN A 30 2.07 10.27 5.33
CA GLN A 30 3.22 10.52 4.46
C GLN A 30 4.21 9.36 4.49
N ILE A 31 4.51 8.81 5.68
CA ILE A 31 5.35 7.61 5.81
C ILE A 31 4.72 6.42 5.09
N LEU A 32 3.41 6.21 5.22
CA LEU A 32 2.72 5.16 4.48
C LEU A 32 2.83 5.36 2.95
N ALA A 33 2.74 6.61 2.45
CA ALA A 33 2.95 6.89 1.03
C ALA A 33 4.37 6.51 0.59
N GLY A 34 5.38 6.81 1.41
CA GLY A 34 6.77 6.39 1.21
C GLY A 34 7.00 4.87 1.29
N ARG A 35 6.04 4.12 1.83
CA ARG A 35 6.08 2.64 1.94
C ARG A 35 5.16 1.95 0.93
N THR A 36 4.59 2.67 -0.02
CA THR A 36 3.78 2.08 -1.10
C THR A 36 4.55 0.99 -1.85
N GLY A 37 3.93 -0.16 -2.08
CA GLY A 37 4.55 -1.33 -2.73
C GLY A 37 5.60 -2.05 -1.88
N GLN A 38 5.76 -1.69 -0.60
CA GLN A 38 6.75 -2.29 0.29
C GLN A 38 6.10 -3.17 1.35
N ILE A 39 6.87 -4.13 1.86
CA ILE A 39 6.45 -4.99 2.96
C ILE A 39 6.26 -4.15 4.21
N LEU A 40 5.10 -4.31 4.84
CA LEU A 40 4.68 -3.53 5.98
C LEU A 40 5.43 -3.97 7.24
N ASN A 41 6.19 -3.04 7.81
CA ASN A 41 6.84 -3.19 9.12
C ASN A 41 6.25 -2.17 10.10
N MET A 42 5.31 -2.61 10.93
CA MET A 42 4.58 -1.73 11.86
C MET A 42 5.44 -1.23 13.01
N GLU A 43 6.48 -1.97 13.39
CA GLU A 43 7.41 -1.56 14.46
C GLU A 43 8.32 -0.43 13.97
N GLU A 44 8.84 -0.55 12.75
CA GLU A 44 9.65 0.48 12.10
C GLU A 44 8.85 1.77 11.94
N ILE A 45 7.64 1.69 11.37
CA ILE A 45 6.74 2.85 11.20
C ILE A 45 6.44 3.50 12.55
N GLY A 46 6.12 2.70 13.57
CA GLY A 46 5.85 3.20 14.91
C GLY A 46 7.05 3.93 15.52
N GLY A 47 8.25 3.38 15.35
CA GLY A 47 9.50 3.99 15.81
C GLY A 47 9.77 5.36 15.18
N GLU A 48 9.47 5.54 13.88
CA GLU A 48 9.68 6.81 13.16
C GLU A 48 8.77 7.96 13.67
N ILE A 49 7.61 7.62 14.24
CA ILE A 49 6.60 8.61 14.65
C ILE A 49 6.25 8.57 16.15
N GLY A 50 6.95 7.75 16.91
CA GLY A 50 6.71 7.64 18.37
C GLY A 50 5.40 6.94 18.73
N LEU A 51 4.94 5.98 17.92
CA LEU A 51 3.73 5.19 18.16
C LEU A 51 4.07 3.71 18.43
N SER A 52 3.21 3.03 19.17
CA SER A 52 3.29 1.58 19.30
C SER A 52 2.88 0.89 17.97
N SER A 53 3.43 -0.29 17.70
CA SER A 53 3.03 -1.10 16.54
C SER A 53 1.53 -1.46 16.58
N HIS A 54 0.95 -1.59 17.77
CA HIS A 54 -0.49 -1.78 17.95
C HIS A 54 -1.30 -0.57 17.48
N THR A 55 -0.86 0.65 17.81
CA THR A 55 -1.50 1.89 17.34
C THR A 55 -1.38 2.04 15.83
N VAL A 56 -0.20 1.76 15.26
CA VAL A 56 0.03 1.75 13.80
C VAL A 56 -0.91 0.76 13.11
N LYS A 57 -1.02 -0.46 13.63
CA LYS A 57 -1.95 -1.49 13.10
C LYS A 57 -3.40 -1.00 13.13
N HIS A 58 -3.82 -0.38 14.22
CA HIS A 58 -5.17 0.16 14.35
C HIS A 58 -5.44 1.28 13.33
N TRP A 59 -4.52 2.23 13.19
CA TRP A 59 -4.65 3.33 12.23
C TRP A 59 -4.71 2.83 10.78
N ILE A 60 -3.84 1.88 10.42
CA ILE A 60 -3.88 1.25 9.09
C ILE A 60 -5.23 0.57 8.85
N SER A 61 -5.78 -0.16 9.83
CA SER A 61 -7.07 -0.83 9.68
C SER A 61 -8.23 0.14 9.42
N ILE A 62 -8.19 1.33 10.02
CA ILE A 62 -9.19 2.37 9.73
C ILE A 62 -8.99 2.96 8.33
N LEU A 63 -7.74 3.23 7.93
CA LEU A 63 -7.45 3.69 6.58
C LEU A 63 -7.87 2.67 5.51
N GLU A 64 -7.76 1.37 5.80
CA GLU A 64 -8.30 0.31 4.93
C GLU A 64 -9.83 0.34 4.86
N ALA A 65 -10.49 0.39 6.03
CA ALA A 65 -11.95 0.47 6.11
C ALA A 65 -12.51 1.72 5.40
N SER A 66 -11.70 2.78 5.31
CA SER A 66 -12.00 4.04 4.63
C SER A 66 -11.54 4.09 3.17
N PHE A 67 -11.08 2.97 2.62
CA PHE A 67 -10.60 2.85 1.23
C PHE A 67 -9.47 3.80 0.85
N ILE A 68 -8.65 4.22 1.82
CA ILE A 68 -7.43 5.03 1.55
C ILE A 68 -6.28 4.12 1.12
N VAL A 69 -6.08 3.04 1.86
CA VAL A 69 -5.04 2.04 1.59
C VAL A 69 -5.63 0.64 1.51
N PHE A 70 -4.86 -0.29 1.01
CA PHE A 70 -5.15 -1.72 1.12
C PHE A 70 -3.87 -2.52 1.29
N ARG A 71 -3.99 -3.76 1.77
CA ARG A 71 -2.88 -4.69 1.94
C ARG A 71 -2.95 -5.80 0.90
N LEU A 72 -1.87 -6.00 0.17
CA LEU A 72 -1.67 -7.18 -0.67
C LEU A 72 -1.05 -8.28 0.17
N GLN A 73 -1.78 -9.39 0.32
CA GLN A 73 -1.32 -10.51 1.13
C GLN A 73 -0.24 -11.32 0.41
N PRO A 74 0.72 -11.91 1.13
CA PRO A 74 1.65 -12.84 0.53
C PRO A 74 0.93 -14.14 0.13
N TYR A 75 1.34 -14.69 -1.00
CA TYR A 75 0.92 -16.05 -1.38
C TYR A 75 1.76 -17.09 -0.64
N PHE A 76 1.10 -18.00 0.03
CA PHE A 76 1.73 -19.18 0.59
C PHE A 76 0.77 -20.38 0.49
N GLU A 77 1.18 -21.40 -0.21
CA GLU A 77 0.71 -22.74 0.02
C GLU A 77 1.62 -23.38 1.08
N ASN A 78 1.17 -24.44 1.74
CA ASN A 78 1.87 -25.15 2.84
C ASN A 78 3.29 -25.66 2.51
N PHE A 79 4.07 -24.86 1.84
CA PHE A 79 5.47 -25.14 1.56
C PHE A 79 6.28 -24.84 2.82
N GLY A 80 7.01 -25.81 3.33
CA GLY A 80 7.91 -25.68 4.48
C GLY A 80 9.05 -24.68 4.28
N LYS A 81 8.88 -23.72 3.37
CA LYS A 81 9.82 -22.64 3.08
C LYS A 81 9.55 -21.44 3.98
N ARG A 82 10.61 -20.78 4.40
CA ARG A 82 10.56 -19.53 5.15
C ARG A 82 10.10 -18.40 4.23
N ILE A 83 8.78 -18.17 4.19
CA ILE A 83 8.14 -17.10 3.41
C ILE A 83 7.89 -15.91 4.31
N ILE A 84 8.03 -14.71 3.77
CA ILE A 84 7.66 -13.48 4.46
C ILE A 84 6.14 -13.41 4.54
N LYS A 85 5.62 -13.28 5.77
CA LYS A 85 4.17 -13.31 6.04
C LYS A 85 3.53 -11.91 6.16
N SER A 86 4.34 -10.86 6.24
CA SER A 86 3.83 -9.49 6.32
C SER A 86 3.27 -9.04 4.97
N PRO A 87 2.12 -8.34 4.91
CA PRO A 87 1.56 -7.85 3.65
C PRO A 87 2.39 -6.69 3.10
N LYS A 88 2.26 -6.43 1.78
CA LYS A 88 2.65 -5.15 1.17
C LYS A 88 1.53 -4.14 1.32
N LEU A 89 1.86 -2.84 1.45
CA LEU A 89 0.91 -1.73 1.54
C LEU A 89 0.79 -1.02 0.21
N TYR A 90 -0.44 -0.65 -0.16
CA TYR A 90 -0.74 0.14 -1.36
C TYR A 90 -1.83 1.17 -1.07
N PHE A 91 -1.87 2.23 -1.88
CA PHE A 91 -2.94 3.22 -1.85
C PHE A 91 -4.03 2.88 -2.87
N ASN A 92 -5.29 3.13 -2.52
CA ASN A 92 -6.42 2.99 -3.45
C ASN A 92 -6.51 4.15 -4.46
N ASP A 93 -5.67 5.17 -4.31
CA ASP A 93 -5.49 6.27 -5.25
C ASP A 93 -4.00 6.63 -5.33
N VAL A 94 -3.38 6.33 -6.48
CA VAL A 94 -1.94 6.62 -6.72
C VAL A 94 -1.67 8.12 -6.75
N GLY A 95 -2.63 8.91 -7.20
CA GLY A 95 -2.51 10.37 -7.18
C GLY A 95 -2.49 10.93 -5.75
N LEU A 96 -3.25 10.32 -4.83
CA LEU A 96 -3.16 10.65 -3.40
C LEU A 96 -1.76 10.31 -2.84
N ALA A 97 -1.23 9.12 -3.14
CA ALA A 97 0.11 8.72 -2.72
C ALA A 97 1.18 9.71 -3.26
N ALA A 98 1.12 10.03 -4.55
CA ALA A 98 2.02 10.99 -5.18
C ALA A 98 1.91 12.40 -4.55
N TYR A 99 0.70 12.85 -4.25
CA TYR A 99 0.45 14.13 -3.56
C TYR A 99 1.09 14.16 -2.16
N LEU A 100 0.95 13.09 -1.38
CA LEU A 100 1.53 12.96 -0.04
C LEU A 100 3.06 12.93 -0.07
N LEU A 101 3.65 12.42 -1.16
CA LEU A 101 5.09 12.43 -1.43
C LEU A 101 5.59 13.79 -1.95
N GLY A 102 4.70 14.76 -2.20
CA GLY A 102 5.07 16.06 -2.73
C GLY A 102 5.35 16.07 -4.22
N ILE A 103 4.99 15.03 -4.96
CA ILE A 103 5.16 14.94 -6.41
C ILE A 103 4.07 15.78 -7.09
N GLN A 104 4.49 16.84 -7.81
CA GLN A 104 3.57 17.83 -8.38
C GLN A 104 3.41 17.71 -9.90
N ASN A 105 4.35 17.03 -10.58
CA ASN A 105 4.35 16.94 -12.04
C ASN A 105 5.10 15.69 -12.52
N GLU A 106 4.97 15.43 -13.81
CA GLU A 106 5.57 14.28 -14.48
C GLU A 106 7.10 14.26 -14.39
N ILE A 107 7.76 15.44 -14.45
CA ILE A 107 9.21 15.53 -14.38
C ILE A 107 9.70 15.05 -13.01
N GLN A 108 9.03 15.43 -11.93
CA GLN A 108 9.32 14.96 -10.58
C GLN A 108 9.04 13.46 -10.46
N MET A 109 7.88 13.00 -10.94
CA MET A 109 7.53 11.56 -10.94
C MET A 109 8.60 10.71 -11.64
N ASN A 110 9.07 11.15 -12.79
CA ASN A 110 10.08 10.40 -13.56
C ASN A 110 11.45 10.29 -12.87
N ARG A 111 11.73 11.17 -11.91
CA ARG A 111 13.00 11.19 -11.13
C ARG A 111 12.83 10.62 -9.74
N ASP A 112 11.59 10.37 -9.30
CA ASP A 112 11.31 9.90 -7.93
C ASP A 112 11.79 8.46 -7.76
N PRO A 113 12.50 8.14 -6.66
CA PRO A 113 12.94 6.78 -6.38
C PRO A 113 11.78 5.80 -6.19
N LEU A 114 10.58 6.28 -5.82
CA LEU A 114 9.36 5.48 -5.66
C LEU A 114 8.54 5.34 -6.95
N ARG A 115 9.02 5.86 -8.09
CA ARG A 115 8.33 5.74 -9.37
C ARG A 115 7.91 4.29 -9.69
N GLY A 116 8.83 3.34 -9.48
CA GLY A 116 8.54 1.91 -9.69
C GLY A 116 7.41 1.41 -8.80
N ASN A 117 7.45 1.75 -7.51
CA ASN A 117 6.42 1.37 -6.54
C ASN A 117 5.05 2.00 -6.85
N LEU A 118 5.02 3.28 -7.26
CA LEU A 118 3.79 3.97 -7.66
C LEU A 118 3.22 3.37 -8.95
N PHE A 119 4.09 2.96 -9.90
CA PHE A 119 3.67 2.27 -11.10
C PHE A 119 3.11 0.88 -10.81
N GLU A 120 3.78 0.10 -9.94
CA GLU A 120 3.27 -1.19 -9.45
C GLU A 120 1.89 -1.02 -8.79
N ASN A 121 1.73 0.01 -7.95
CA ASN A 121 0.45 0.34 -7.33
C ASN A 121 -0.63 0.64 -8.38
N ALA A 122 -0.32 1.41 -9.42
CA ALA A 122 -1.26 1.74 -10.49
C ALA A 122 -1.73 0.49 -11.23
N ILE A 123 -0.82 -0.38 -11.62
CA ILE A 123 -1.13 -1.64 -12.32
C ILE A 123 -2.00 -2.56 -11.45
N LEU A 124 -1.61 -2.74 -10.18
CA LEU A 124 -2.40 -3.56 -9.25
C LEU A 124 -3.81 -3.01 -9.05
N LEU A 125 -3.99 -1.69 -8.98
CA LEU A 125 -5.32 -1.06 -8.91
C LEU A 125 -6.16 -1.33 -10.15
N GLU A 126 -5.59 -1.22 -11.35
CA GLU A 126 -6.32 -1.50 -12.58
C GLU A 126 -6.76 -2.97 -12.66
N LEU A 127 -5.90 -3.89 -12.26
CA LEU A 127 -6.25 -5.32 -12.16
C LEU A 127 -7.39 -5.56 -11.17
N LYS A 128 -7.33 -4.93 -9.98
CA LYS A 128 -8.39 -5.03 -8.97
C LYS A 128 -9.71 -4.42 -9.45
N LYS A 129 -9.68 -3.24 -10.06
CA LYS A 129 -10.85 -2.59 -10.64
C LYS A 129 -11.51 -3.47 -11.70
N HIS A 130 -10.69 -4.09 -12.56
CA HIS A 130 -11.20 -5.02 -13.56
C HIS A 130 -12.00 -6.17 -12.91
N GLN A 131 -11.46 -6.81 -11.87
CA GLN A 131 -12.17 -7.87 -11.15
C GLN A 131 -13.46 -7.36 -10.51
N PHE A 132 -13.42 -6.29 -9.75
CA PHE A 132 -14.59 -5.73 -9.07
C PHE A 132 -15.70 -5.27 -10.04
N ASN A 133 -15.34 -4.68 -11.17
CA ASN A 133 -16.31 -4.29 -12.20
C ASN A 133 -17.04 -5.48 -12.83
N HIS A 134 -16.47 -6.68 -12.74
CA HIS A 134 -17.11 -7.93 -13.16
C HIS A 134 -17.78 -8.69 -12.01
N GLY A 135 -17.85 -8.09 -10.83
CA GLY A 135 -18.43 -8.73 -9.64
C GLY A 135 -17.59 -9.90 -9.10
N LEU A 136 -16.30 -9.92 -9.42
CA LEU A 136 -15.38 -10.97 -8.99
C LEU A 136 -14.55 -10.52 -7.77
N ASP A 137 -14.09 -11.50 -6.99
CA ASP A 137 -13.13 -11.25 -5.92
C ASP A 137 -11.77 -10.79 -6.50
N SER A 138 -10.93 -10.25 -5.62
CA SER A 138 -9.58 -9.80 -5.98
C SER A 138 -8.52 -10.83 -5.55
N PRO A 139 -8.28 -11.90 -6.32
CA PRO A 139 -7.43 -13.03 -5.95
C PRO A 139 -5.96 -12.72 -6.30
N PHE A 140 -5.49 -11.54 -5.89
CA PHE A 140 -4.12 -11.09 -6.08
C PHE A 140 -3.34 -11.23 -4.79
N PHE A 141 -2.09 -11.70 -4.93
CA PHE A 141 -1.12 -11.89 -3.88
C PHE A 141 0.25 -11.43 -4.38
N TYR A 142 1.23 -11.30 -3.49
CA TYR A 142 2.62 -11.20 -3.88
C TYR A 142 3.40 -12.42 -3.34
N TYR A 143 4.59 -12.68 -3.84
CA TYR A 143 5.47 -13.70 -3.27
C TYR A 143 6.82 -13.10 -2.92
N ARG A 144 7.35 -13.44 -1.76
CA ARG A 144 8.74 -13.16 -1.40
C ARG A 144 9.25 -14.18 -0.40
N ASP A 145 10.42 -14.72 -0.68
CA ASP A 145 11.11 -15.63 0.22
C ASP A 145 12.19 -14.93 1.06
N MET A 146 12.81 -15.66 1.97
CA MET A 146 13.88 -15.16 2.83
C MET A 146 15.18 -14.86 2.06
N GLN A 147 15.33 -15.38 0.84
CA GLN A 147 16.45 -15.11 -0.06
C GLN A 147 16.22 -13.87 -0.93
N LYS A 148 15.08 -13.18 -0.70
CA LYS A 148 14.63 -12.00 -1.45
C LYS A 148 14.23 -12.25 -2.90
N ASN A 149 13.98 -13.52 -3.29
CA ASN A 149 13.30 -13.79 -4.55
C ASN A 149 11.86 -13.28 -4.42
N GLU A 150 11.43 -12.46 -5.35
CA GLU A 150 10.14 -11.77 -5.31
C GLU A 150 9.39 -11.93 -6.63
N ILE A 151 8.06 -12.04 -6.55
CA ILE A 151 7.12 -11.88 -7.66
C ILE A 151 6.16 -10.78 -7.24
N ASP A 152 6.07 -9.74 -8.06
CA ASP A 152 5.31 -8.52 -7.72
C ASP A 152 3.84 -8.84 -7.48
N ILE A 153 3.20 -9.58 -8.40
CA ILE A 153 1.82 -10.01 -8.30
C ILE A 153 1.68 -11.47 -8.72
N ILE A 154 0.93 -12.23 -7.95
CA ILE A 154 0.41 -13.55 -8.33
C ILE A 154 -1.10 -13.42 -8.48
N TYR A 155 -1.62 -13.68 -9.65
CA TYR A 155 -3.04 -13.84 -9.89
C TYR A 155 -3.42 -15.31 -9.75
N LYS A 156 -4.28 -15.61 -8.77
CA LYS A 156 -4.79 -16.98 -8.55
C LYS A 156 -6.10 -17.16 -9.29
N ASN A 157 -6.07 -17.92 -10.37
CA ASN A 157 -7.25 -18.27 -11.16
C ASN A 157 -7.57 -19.76 -10.95
N ALA A 158 -8.54 -20.05 -10.10
CA ALA A 158 -8.89 -21.41 -9.68
C ALA A 158 -7.64 -22.19 -9.18
N ASN A 159 -7.15 -23.13 -9.96
CA ASN A 159 -5.97 -23.96 -9.64
C ASN A 159 -4.68 -23.45 -10.31
N GLU A 160 -4.75 -22.36 -11.08
CA GLU A 160 -3.59 -21.80 -11.77
C GLU A 160 -3.05 -20.60 -11.01
N LEU A 161 -1.73 -20.48 -10.98
CA LEU A 161 -1.01 -19.33 -10.47
C LEU A 161 -0.32 -18.62 -11.64
N ILE A 162 -0.71 -17.41 -11.88
CA ILE A 162 -0.16 -16.59 -12.97
C ILE A 162 0.75 -15.53 -12.34
N PRO A 163 2.08 -15.66 -12.45
CA PRO A 163 3.00 -14.65 -11.98
C PRO A 163 3.00 -13.45 -12.94
N ILE A 164 3.02 -12.25 -12.37
CA ILE A 164 3.06 -10.98 -13.09
C ILE A 164 4.23 -10.16 -12.54
N GLU A 165 5.19 -9.83 -13.39
CA GLU A 165 6.30 -8.93 -13.12
C GLU A 165 6.01 -7.57 -13.73
N ILE A 166 6.21 -6.51 -12.95
CA ILE A 166 5.91 -5.13 -13.35
C ILE A 166 7.22 -4.37 -13.49
N LYS A 167 7.48 -3.85 -14.70
CA LYS A 167 8.69 -3.06 -14.96
C LYS A 167 8.33 -1.70 -15.53
N SER A 168 8.70 -0.65 -14.79
CA SER A 168 8.63 0.70 -15.32
C SER A 168 9.90 0.96 -16.14
N SER A 169 9.83 0.80 -17.47
CA SER A 169 10.90 1.24 -18.36
C SER A 169 11.12 2.75 -18.22
N LYS A 170 12.38 3.18 -18.34
CA LYS A 170 12.71 4.60 -18.50
C LYS A 170 12.40 5.03 -19.92
#